data_cb9e7accec0779f00ea0ef8a6e6440c8
#
_entry.id   cb9e7accec0779f00ea0ef8a6e6440c8
#
_cell.length_a   1.000
_cell.length_b   1.000
_cell.length_c   1.000
_cell.angle_alpha   90.00
_cell.angle_beta   90.00
_cell.angle_gamma   90.00
#
_symmetry.space_group_name_H-M   'P 1'
#
loop_
_entity.id
_entity.type
_entity.pdbx_description
1 polymer ?
#
loop_
_entity_poly.entity_id
_entity_poly.type
_entity_poly.pdbx_seq_one_letter_code
_entity_poly.pdbx_strand_id
1 'polypeptide(L)'
;MFNYPTTFTRDGDTILVTFRDVPEAITFGANKEEALLNAVDALETGLSFYVESRKALPLPSKAKRGEITVSPTAVDADRKLTHL
;
A
#
# COMPACT_ATOMS: atom_id res chain seq x y z
N MET A 1 -6.15 -5.08 -12.40
CA MET A 1 -5.84 -4.02 -11.44
C MET A 1 -5.32 -4.64 -10.15
N PHE A 2 -4.26 -4.08 -9.62
CA PHE A 2 -3.59 -4.68 -8.46
C PHE A 2 -4.16 -4.15 -7.15
N ASN A 3 -4.81 -5.04 -6.41
CA ASN A 3 -5.35 -4.75 -5.09
C ASN A 3 -4.60 -5.61 -4.08
N TYR A 4 -3.79 -4.97 -3.25
CA TYR A 4 -2.90 -5.70 -2.35
C TYR A 4 -3.51 -5.87 -0.97
N PRO A 5 -3.48 -7.10 -0.42
CA PRO A 5 -3.97 -7.32 0.95
C PRO A 5 -3.15 -6.54 1.96
N THR A 6 -3.84 -5.85 2.84
CA THR A 6 -3.24 -4.90 3.76
C THR A 6 -3.73 -5.18 5.17
N THR A 7 -2.82 -5.22 6.13
CA THR A 7 -3.17 -5.44 7.53
C THR A 7 -2.98 -4.16 8.31
N PHE A 8 -4.01 -3.76 9.04
CA PHE A 8 -4.00 -2.63 9.94
C PHE A 8 -3.99 -3.16 11.36
N THR A 9 -2.92 -2.90 12.09
CA THR A 9 -2.74 -3.42 13.44
C THR A 9 -2.56 -2.27 14.41
N ARG A 10 -3.35 -2.28 15.49
CA ARG A 10 -3.22 -1.26 16.52
C ARG A 10 -1.88 -1.43 17.23
N ASP A 11 -1.12 -0.36 17.35
CA ASP A 11 0.19 -0.36 17.99
C ASP A 11 0.28 0.88 18.88
N GLY A 12 -0.12 0.73 20.15
CA GLY A 12 -0.20 1.87 21.05
C GLY A 12 -1.24 2.86 20.56
N ASP A 13 -0.82 4.09 20.33
CA ASP A 13 -1.70 5.16 19.87
C ASP A 13 -1.75 5.26 18.35
N THR A 14 -1.06 4.38 17.66
CA THR A 14 -1.00 4.44 16.21
C THR A 14 -1.52 3.14 15.60
N ILE A 15 -1.68 3.16 14.29
CA ILE A 15 -2.08 1.98 13.53
C ILE A 15 -0.92 1.64 12.61
N LEU A 16 -0.39 0.44 12.77
CA LEU A 16 0.68 -0.08 11.92
C LEU A 16 0.06 -0.67 10.65
N VAL A 17 0.61 -0.33 9.51
CA VAL A 17 0.14 -0.83 8.22
C VAL A 17 1.22 -1.66 7.57
N THR A 18 0.88 -2.89 7.21
CA THR A 18 1.81 -3.78 6.52
C THR A 18 1.11 -4.43 5.34
N PHE A 19 1.93 -4.83 4.37
CA PHE A 19 1.45 -5.50 3.16
C PHE A 19 2.12 -6.85 3.06
N ARG A 20 1.32 -7.89 3.02
CA ARG A 20 1.83 -9.26 2.99
C ARG A 20 2.70 -9.52 1.76
N ASP A 21 2.32 -8.99 0.61
CA ASP A 21 3.02 -9.24 -0.65
C ASP A 21 4.11 -8.21 -0.95
N VAL A 22 4.16 -7.12 -0.19
CA VAL A 22 5.16 -6.07 -0.38
C VAL A 22 5.72 -5.71 1.00
N PRO A 23 6.57 -6.59 1.55
CA PRO A 23 7.06 -6.39 2.93
C PRO A 23 7.87 -5.11 3.12
N GLU A 24 8.36 -4.51 2.04
CA GLU A 24 9.07 -3.24 2.12
C GLU A 24 8.14 -2.07 2.43
N ALA A 25 6.86 -2.23 2.12
CA ALA A 25 5.89 -1.16 2.33
C ALA A 25 5.34 -1.24 3.75
N ILE A 26 5.84 -0.40 4.63
CA ILE A 26 5.42 -0.34 6.02
C ILE A 26 5.16 1.11 6.36
N THR A 27 4.05 1.39 7.00
CA THR A 27 3.74 2.75 7.41
C THR A 27 2.86 2.75 8.65
N PHE A 28 2.51 3.93 9.12
CA PHE A 28 1.68 4.12 10.30
C PHE A 28 0.68 5.23 10.05
N GLY A 29 -0.36 5.27 10.87
CA GLY A 29 -1.30 6.37 10.87
C GLY A 29 -1.80 6.60 12.28
N ALA A 30 -2.19 7.84 12.60
CA ALA A 30 -2.74 8.17 13.89
C ALA A 30 -4.17 7.62 14.03
N ASN A 31 -4.85 7.48 12.92
CA ASN A 31 -6.19 6.92 12.88
C ASN A 31 -6.33 6.13 11.57
N LYS A 32 -7.47 5.49 11.43
CA LYS A 32 -7.69 4.62 10.26
C LYS A 32 -7.63 5.39 8.94
N GLU A 33 -8.19 6.59 8.92
CA GLU A 33 -8.21 7.40 7.71
C GLU A 33 -6.81 7.79 7.27
N GLU A 34 -6.00 8.26 8.22
CA GLU A 34 -4.62 8.61 7.93
C GLU A 34 -3.82 7.37 7.54
N ALA A 35 -4.05 6.26 8.24
CA ALA A 35 -3.35 5.03 7.94
C ALA A 35 -3.64 4.58 6.51
N LEU A 36 -4.87 4.74 6.06
CA LEU A 36 -5.24 4.36 4.70
C LEU A 36 -4.54 5.23 3.66
N LEU A 37 -4.49 6.54 3.89
CA LEU A 37 -3.79 7.45 2.99
C LEU A 37 -2.31 7.11 2.92
N ASN A 38 -1.71 6.89 4.08
CA ASN A 38 -0.30 6.54 4.14
C ASN A 38 -0.02 5.17 3.53
N ALA A 39 -0.99 4.26 3.62
CA ALA A 39 -0.86 2.93 3.04
C ALA A 39 -0.71 3.00 1.52
N VAL A 40 -1.52 3.84 0.87
CA VAL A 40 -1.44 3.99 -0.58
C VAL A 40 -0.06 4.53 -0.97
N ASP A 41 0.41 5.54 -0.26
CA ASP A 41 1.69 6.15 -0.54
C ASP A 41 2.85 5.17 -0.31
N ALA A 42 2.81 4.42 0.79
CA ALA A 42 3.84 3.45 1.10
C ALA A 42 3.86 2.32 0.06
N LEU A 43 2.69 1.90 -0.38
CA LEU A 43 2.60 0.85 -1.38
C LEU A 43 3.21 1.31 -2.70
N GLU A 44 2.90 2.53 -3.12
CA GLU A 44 3.48 3.09 -4.35
C GLU A 44 4.99 3.15 -4.27
N THR A 45 5.50 3.63 -3.15
CA THR A 45 6.94 3.74 -2.95
C THR A 45 7.60 2.36 -2.99
N GLY A 46 6.98 1.39 -2.31
CA GLY A 46 7.51 0.02 -2.30
C GLY A 46 7.53 -0.60 -3.69
N LEU A 47 6.46 -0.41 -4.45
CA LEU A 47 6.39 -0.95 -5.81
C LEU A 47 7.38 -0.25 -6.75
N SER A 48 7.59 1.06 -6.57
CA SER A 48 8.57 1.79 -7.36
C SER A 48 9.97 1.21 -7.17
N PHE A 49 10.26 0.77 -5.96
CA PHE A 49 11.54 0.16 -5.67
C PHE A 49 11.77 -1.09 -6.53
N TYR A 50 10.72 -1.89 -6.71
CA TYR A 50 10.81 -3.07 -7.58
C TYR A 50 11.08 -2.68 -9.02
N VAL A 51 10.40 -1.64 -9.50
CA VAL A 51 10.58 -1.17 -10.86
C VAL A 51 12.02 -0.68 -11.07
N GLU A 52 12.52 0.14 -10.14
CA GLU A 52 13.86 0.69 -10.24
C GLU A 52 14.93 -0.39 -10.17
N SER A 53 14.66 -1.43 -9.40
CA SER A 53 15.59 -2.55 -9.25
C SER A 53 15.44 -3.59 -10.36
N ARG A 54 14.53 -3.34 -11.28
CA ARG A 54 14.24 -4.26 -12.39
C ARG A 54 13.81 -5.63 -11.92
N LYS A 55 13.13 -5.67 -10.79
CA LYS A 55 12.55 -6.90 -10.27
C LYS A 55 11.10 -7.00 -10.70
N ALA A 56 10.62 -8.21 -10.84
CA ALA A 56 9.21 -8.43 -11.16
C ALA A 56 8.37 -7.92 -10.01
N LEU A 57 7.28 -7.21 -10.34
CA LEU A 57 6.35 -6.73 -9.32
C LEU A 57 5.70 -7.93 -8.62
N PRO A 58 5.58 -7.89 -7.30
CA PRO A 58 4.87 -8.96 -6.60
C PRO A 58 3.40 -8.93 -6.99
N LEU A 59 2.86 -10.09 -7.30
CA LEU A 59 1.45 -10.20 -7.62
C LEU A 59 0.64 -10.21 -6.34
N PRO A 60 -0.49 -9.52 -6.31
CA PRO A 60 -1.31 -9.49 -5.10
C PRO A 60 -1.95 -10.84 -4.83
N SER A 61 -1.86 -11.28 -3.59
CA SER A 61 -2.53 -12.47 -3.12
C SER A 61 -4.00 -12.14 -2.88
N LYS A 62 -4.80 -13.17 -2.69
CA LYS A 62 -6.19 -12.99 -2.34
C LYS A 62 -6.28 -12.56 -0.88
N ALA A 63 -7.09 -11.55 -0.61
CA ALA A 63 -7.23 -11.04 0.75
C ALA A 63 -7.86 -12.09 1.66
N LYS A 64 -7.35 -12.18 2.88
CA LYS A 64 -7.90 -13.05 3.91
C LYS A 64 -8.84 -12.24 4.78
N ARG A 65 -9.61 -12.95 5.62
CA ARG A 65 -10.50 -12.30 6.55
C ARG A 65 -9.72 -11.34 7.43
N GLY A 66 -10.23 -10.13 7.60
CA GLY A 66 -9.58 -9.13 8.41
C GLY A 66 -8.61 -8.26 7.65
N GLU A 67 -8.28 -8.62 6.43
CA GLU A 67 -7.44 -7.78 5.58
C GLU A 67 -8.31 -6.92 4.69
N ILE A 68 -7.85 -5.70 4.41
CA ILE A 68 -8.48 -4.87 3.38
C ILE A 68 -7.54 -4.85 2.18
N THR A 69 -8.02 -4.32 1.07
CA THR A 69 -7.18 -4.22 -0.12
C THR A 69 -6.89 -2.77 -0.41
N VAL A 70 -5.67 -2.49 -0.86
CA VAL A 70 -5.24 -1.15 -1.21
C VAL A 70 -4.66 -1.23 -2.62
N SER A 71 -5.02 -0.27 -3.45
CA SER A 71 -4.55 -0.21 -4.83
C SER A 71 -3.73 1.06 -5.05
N PRO A 72 -2.55 0.95 -5.66
CA PRO A 72 -1.76 2.14 -5.99
C PRO A 72 -2.28 2.85 -7.23
N THR A 73 -3.08 2.17 -8.03
CA THR A 73 -3.48 2.68 -9.34
C THR A 73 -4.31 3.95 -9.29
N ALA A 74 -5.11 4.10 -8.26
CA ALA A 74 -5.94 5.31 -8.13
C ALA A 74 -5.06 6.56 -8.00
N VAL A 75 -4.00 6.46 -7.21
CA VAL A 75 -3.09 7.58 -7.00
C VAL A 75 -2.28 7.84 -8.27
N ASP A 76 -1.84 6.79 -8.95
CA ASP A 76 -1.13 6.93 -10.21
C ASP A 76 -1.98 7.63 -11.25
N ALA A 77 -3.24 7.28 -11.32
CA ALA A 77 -4.15 7.91 -12.28
C ALA A 77 -4.28 9.41 -11.99
N ASP A 78 -4.41 9.76 -10.72
CA ASP A 78 -4.50 11.16 -10.33
C ASP A 78 -3.23 11.92 -10.68
N ARG A 79 -2.10 11.31 -10.46
CA ARG A 79 -0.82 11.95 -10.80
C ARG A 79 -0.69 12.18 -12.28
N LYS A 80 -1.09 11.21 -13.08
CA LYS A 80 -1.05 11.36 -14.53
C LYS A 80 -1.94 12.50 -14.99
N LEU A 81 -3.12 12.59 -14.41
CA LEU A 81 -4.02 13.69 -14.76
C LEU A 81 -3.43 15.04 -14.36
N THR A 82 -2.74 15.07 -13.24
CA THR A 82 -2.12 16.30 -12.75
C THR A 82 -0.98 16.75 -13.64
N HIS A 83 -0.27 15.83 -14.25
CA HIS A 83 0.88 16.14 -15.08
C HIS A 83 0.54 16.46 -16.52
N LEU A 84 -0.68 16.18 -16.90
CA LEU A 84 -1.13 16.49 -18.24
C LEU A 84 -1.57 17.93 -18.36
#